data_669d2fa752811fed0483d09cc1289cce
#
_entry.id   669d2fa752811fed0483d09cc1289cce
#
_cell.length_a   1.000
_cell.length_b   1.000
_cell.length_c   1.000
_cell.angle_alpha   90.00
_cell.angle_beta   90.00
_cell.angle_gamma   90.00
#
_symmetry.space_group_name_H-M   'P 1'
#
loop_
_entity.id
_entity.type
_entity.pdbx_description
1 polymer ?
#
loop_
_entity_poly.entity_id
_entity_poly.type
_entity_poly.pdbx_seq_one_letter_code
_entity_poly.pdbx_strand_id
1 'polypeptide(L)'
;MRTPIVVAGSLNMDFVVQMQALPTPGQTLRGRDFQLLPGGKGANQACAVGKLGGRGLMLGRVGGDVFGEQLKASLAAAGVDTGRV
;
A
#
# COMPACT_ATOMS: atom_id res chain seq x y z
N MET A 1 21.15 5.33 18.60
CA MET A 1 21.01 4.78 17.23
C MET A 1 19.83 3.80 17.23
N ARG A 2 18.91 3.97 16.31
CA ARG A 2 17.74 3.08 16.22
C ARG A 2 18.09 1.83 15.43
N THR A 3 17.71 0.67 15.97
CA THR A 3 17.85 -0.60 15.25
C THR A 3 16.87 -0.60 14.07
N PRO A 4 17.32 -0.96 12.87
CA PRO A 4 16.39 -1.06 11.75
C PRO A 4 15.42 -2.22 11.92
N ILE A 5 14.18 -1.99 11.50
CA ILE A 5 13.14 -3.00 11.45
C ILE A 5 12.88 -3.31 9.99
N VAL A 6 13.13 -4.55 9.60
CA VAL A 6 12.93 -4.99 8.22
C VAL A 6 11.56 -5.64 8.11
N VAL A 7 10.76 -5.15 7.18
CA VAL A 7 9.46 -5.74 6.86
C VAL A 7 9.53 -6.34 5.46
N ALA A 8 9.32 -7.64 5.38
CA ALA A 8 9.24 -8.35 4.10
C ALA A 8 7.77 -8.74 3.88
N GLY A 9 7.17 -8.23 2.83
CA GLY A 9 5.76 -8.50 2.61
C GLY A 9 5.19 -7.81 1.37
N SER A 10 3.87 -7.81 1.31
CA SER A 10 3.14 -7.34 0.14
C SER A 10 2.93 -5.83 0.15
N LEU A 11 2.94 -5.27 -1.06
CA LEU A 11 2.48 -3.92 -1.35
C LEU A 11 1.39 -4.05 -2.41
N ASN A 12 0.22 -3.49 -2.15
CA ASN A 12 -0.93 -3.57 -3.06
C ASN A 12 -1.55 -2.21 -3.25
N MET A 13 -2.13 -1.99 -4.42
CA MET A 13 -3.00 -0.85 -4.64
C MET A 13 -4.44 -1.32 -4.54
N ASP A 14 -5.18 -0.82 -3.57
CA ASP A 14 -6.57 -1.18 -3.36
C ASP A 14 -7.46 -0.26 -4.20
N PHE A 15 -8.35 -0.87 -4.98
CA PHE A 15 -9.36 -0.17 -5.76
C PHE A 15 -10.65 -0.22 -4.97
N VAL A 16 -11.08 0.93 -4.47
CA VAL A 16 -12.26 1.04 -3.61
C VAL A 16 -13.35 1.79 -4.35
N VAL A 17 -14.52 1.18 -4.44
CA VAL A 17 -15.68 1.80 -5.07
C VAL A 17 -16.90 1.58 -4.18
N GLN A 18 -17.71 2.61 -4.01
CA GLN A 18 -18.95 2.52 -3.25
C GLN A 18 -20.11 2.11 -4.15
N MET A 19 -20.98 1.24 -3.65
CA MET A 19 -22.20 0.85 -4.34
C MET A 19 -23.28 0.48 -3.32
N GLN A 20 -24.53 0.45 -3.77
CA GLN A 20 -25.65 0.21 -2.86
C GLN A 20 -25.71 -1.24 -2.36
N ALA A 21 -25.24 -2.18 -3.17
CA ALA A 21 -25.24 -3.60 -2.82
C ALA A 21 -24.17 -4.32 -3.61
N LEU A 22 -23.80 -5.52 -3.14
CA LEU A 22 -22.91 -6.37 -3.91
C LEU A 22 -23.64 -6.89 -5.16
N PRO A 23 -22.98 -6.88 -6.32
CA PRO A 23 -23.60 -7.41 -7.53
C PRO A 23 -23.76 -8.92 -7.43
N THR A 24 -24.87 -9.42 -7.99
CA THR A 24 -25.05 -10.85 -8.20
C THR A 24 -24.30 -11.29 -9.47
N PRO A 25 -24.04 -12.61 -9.65
CA PRO A 25 -23.32 -13.06 -10.84
C PRO A 25 -23.99 -12.57 -12.14
N GLY A 26 -23.17 -11.99 -13.03
CA GLY A 26 -23.62 -11.45 -14.30
C GLY A 26 -24.29 -10.08 -14.24
N GLN A 27 -24.47 -9.53 -13.05
CA GLN A 27 -25.08 -8.22 -12.88
C GLN A 27 -24.05 -7.10 -13.01
N THR A 28 -24.45 -6.01 -13.66
CA THR A 28 -23.63 -4.78 -13.72
C THR A 28 -24.28 -3.72 -12.83
N LEU A 29 -23.53 -3.22 -11.86
CA LEU A 29 -23.98 -2.13 -10.99
C LEU A 29 -23.10 -0.91 -11.21
N ARG A 30 -23.72 0.27 -11.06
CA ARG A 30 -22.97 1.52 -11.10
C ARG A 30 -22.39 1.80 -9.70
N GLY A 31 -21.06 2.02 -9.65
CA GLY A 31 -20.39 2.44 -8.43
C GLY A 31 -20.11 3.93 -8.42
N ARG A 32 -19.70 4.44 -7.27
CA ARG A 32 -19.34 5.85 -7.08
C ARG A 32 -18.16 5.98 -6.14
N ASP A 33 -17.57 7.19 -6.11
CA ASP A 33 -16.48 7.54 -5.19
C ASP A 33 -15.30 6.56 -5.28
N PHE A 34 -14.88 6.30 -6.52
CA PHE A 34 -13.74 5.43 -6.78
C PHE A 34 -12.47 6.01 -6.16
N GLN A 35 -11.75 5.20 -5.39
CA GLN A 35 -10.51 5.60 -4.75
C GLN A 35 -9.42 4.54 -4.97
N LEU A 36 -8.19 5.02 -5.06
CA LEU A 36 -6.99 4.20 -5.08
C LEU A 36 -6.29 4.38 -3.74
N LEU A 37 -6.17 3.31 -2.96
CA LEU A 37 -5.57 3.36 -1.63
C LEU A 37 -4.36 2.44 -1.58
N PRO A 38 -3.16 2.96 -1.24
CA PRO A 38 -2.02 2.09 -0.99
C PRO A 38 -2.31 1.15 0.16
N GLY A 39 -2.03 -0.14 -0.03
CA GLY A 39 -2.33 -1.18 0.94
C GLY A 39 -1.30 -2.29 0.90
N GLY A 40 -1.72 -3.43 1.41
CA GLY A 40 -0.86 -4.60 1.61
C GLY A 40 -0.45 -4.70 3.07
N LYS A 41 -0.51 -5.91 3.61
CA LYS A 41 -0.19 -6.13 5.03
C LYS A 41 1.23 -5.70 5.36
N GLY A 42 2.19 -6.08 4.50
CA GLY A 42 3.58 -5.68 4.70
C GLY A 42 3.77 -4.18 4.63
N ALA A 43 3.20 -3.52 3.62
CA ALA A 43 3.29 -2.08 3.47
C ALA A 43 2.65 -1.35 4.66
N ASN A 44 1.52 -1.84 5.17
CA ASN A 44 0.87 -1.25 6.34
C ASN A 44 1.74 -1.37 7.59
N GLN A 45 2.41 -2.49 7.78
CA GLN A 45 3.33 -2.67 8.91
C GLN A 45 4.53 -1.72 8.80
N ALA A 46 5.13 -1.63 7.62
CA ALA A 46 6.27 -0.74 7.41
C ALA A 46 5.88 0.73 7.62
N CYS A 47 4.71 1.11 7.13
CA CYS A 47 4.17 2.45 7.32
C CYS A 47 4.01 2.78 8.81
N ALA A 48 3.49 1.84 9.59
CA ALA A 48 3.33 2.03 11.03
C ALA A 48 4.69 2.23 11.72
N VAL A 49 5.70 1.44 11.35
CA VAL A 49 7.06 1.61 11.87
C VAL A 49 7.56 3.02 11.59
N GLY A 50 7.44 3.48 10.36
CA GLY A 50 7.89 4.81 9.98
C GLY A 50 7.16 5.93 10.72
N LYS A 51 5.84 5.84 10.80
CA LYS A 51 5.02 6.85 11.48
C LYS A 51 5.26 6.92 12.98
N LEU A 52 5.66 5.82 13.58
CA LEU A 52 6.00 5.78 15.01
C LEU A 52 7.45 6.21 15.28
N GLY A 53 8.17 6.66 14.28
CA GLY A 53 9.54 7.15 14.43
C GLY A 53 10.61 6.08 14.37
N GLY A 54 10.24 4.85 14.03
CA GLY A 54 11.20 3.76 13.85
C GLY A 54 11.96 3.87 12.53
N ARG A 55 13.07 3.15 12.45
CA ARG A 55 13.83 3.02 11.20
C ARG A 55 13.33 1.78 10.45
N GLY A 56 12.40 1.98 9.52
CA GLY A 56 11.81 0.90 8.75
C GLY A 56 12.47 0.71 7.40
N LEU A 57 12.72 -0.54 7.04
CA LEU A 57 13.17 -0.93 5.70
C LEU A 57 12.13 -1.89 5.13
N MET A 58 11.69 -1.61 3.92
CA MET A 58 10.73 -2.47 3.22
C MET A 58 11.45 -3.35 2.21
N LEU A 59 11.22 -4.66 2.30
CA LEU A 59 11.59 -5.62 1.28
C LEU A 59 10.32 -6.08 0.58
N GLY A 60 10.23 -5.83 -0.72
CA GLY A 60 9.06 -6.20 -1.47
C GLY A 60 9.25 -5.95 -2.95
N ARG A 61 8.19 -6.16 -3.70
CA ARG A 61 8.19 -5.90 -5.13
C ARG A 61 6.92 -5.21 -5.56
N VAL A 62 7.08 -4.31 -6.51
CA VAL A 62 5.96 -3.61 -7.16
C VAL A 62 6.17 -3.67 -8.67
N GLY A 63 5.12 -3.40 -9.42
CA GLY A 63 5.23 -3.31 -10.87
C GLY A 63 6.00 -2.08 -11.30
N GLY A 64 6.58 -2.14 -12.49
CA GLY A 64 7.24 -0.99 -13.11
C GLY A 64 6.23 -0.07 -13.79
N ASP A 65 5.25 0.42 -13.04
CA ASP A 65 4.13 1.19 -13.54
C ASP A 65 3.78 2.32 -12.57
N VAL A 66 2.72 3.06 -12.88
CA VAL A 66 2.26 4.20 -12.07
C VAL A 66 1.90 3.76 -10.65
N PHE A 67 1.26 2.60 -10.49
CA PHE A 67 0.88 2.11 -9.17
C PHE A 67 2.12 1.76 -8.34
N GLY A 68 3.11 1.13 -8.95
CA GLY A 68 4.37 0.83 -8.27
C GLY A 68 5.06 2.09 -7.76
N GLU A 69 5.11 3.12 -8.58
CA GLU A 69 5.68 4.42 -8.19
C GLU A 69 4.92 5.05 -7.02
N GLN A 70 3.58 5.02 -7.07
CA GLN A 70 2.76 5.58 -6.01
C GLN A 70 2.91 4.82 -4.69
N LEU A 71 3.02 3.49 -4.75
CA LEU A 71 3.22 2.66 -3.56
C LEU A 71 4.55 2.97 -2.89
N LYS A 72 5.63 3.09 -3.67
CA LYS A 72 6.94 3.46 -3.14
C LYS A 72 6.91 4.87 -2.54
N ALA A 73 6.29 5.81 -3.23
CA ALA A 73 6.19 7.19 -2.74
C ALA A 73 5.41 7.28 -1.43
N SER A 74 4.35 6.49 -1.27
CA SER A 74 3.55 6.43 -0.05
C SER A 74 4.39 5.97 1.15
N LEU A 75 5.21 4.92 0.97
CA LEU A 75 6.10 4.44 2.03
C LEU A 75 7.20 5.46 2.35
N ALA A 76 7.80 6.06 1.33
CA ALA A 76 8.82 7.07 1.54
C ALA A 76 8.29 8.27 2.31
N ALA A 77 7.05 8.69 2.03
CA ALA A 77 6.39 9.77 2.76
C ALA A 77 6.17 9.42 4.23
N ALA A 78 6.03 8.15 4.57
CA ALA A 78 5.91 7.68 5.95
C ALA A 78 7.28 7.49 6.64
N GLY A 79 8.37 7.77 5.95
CA GLY A 79 9.71 7.65 6.51
C GLY A 79 10.33 6.26 6.36
N VAL A 80 9.80 5.42 5.48
CA VAL A 80 10.31 4.06 5.25
C VAL A 80 11.37 4.09 4.14
N ASP A 81 12.44 3.33 4.35
CA ASP A 81 13.46 3.11 3.32
C ASP A 81 12.91 2.13 2.27
N THR A 82 12.78 2.60 1.05
CA THR A 82 12.23 1.83 -0.09
C THR A 82 13.31 1.40 -1.08
N GLY A 83 14.58 1.51 -0.72
CA GLY A 83 15.68 1.19 -1.63
C GLY A 83 15.73 -0.27 -2.06
N ARG A 84 14.98 -1.15 -1.39
CA ARG A 84 14.91 -2.58 -1.71
C ARG A 84 13.52 -3.04 -2.15
N VAL A 85 12.75 -2.12 -2.66
CA VAL A 85 11.45 -2.42 -3.25
C VAL A 85 11.55 -2.49 -4.77
#